data_f1a3c541573ca8773eb5305a332d7c73
#
_entry.id   f1a3c541573ca8773eb5305a332d7c73
#
_cell.length_a   1.000
_cell.length_b   1.000
_cell.length_c   1.000
_cell.angle_alpha   90.00
_cell.angle_beta   90.00
_cell.angle_gamma   90.00
#
_symmetry.space_group_name_H-M   'P 1'
#
loop_
_entity.id
_entity.type
_entity.pdbx_description
1 polymer ?
#
loop_
_entity_poly.entity_id
_entity_poly.type
_entity_poly.pdbx_seq_one_letter_code
_entity_poly.pdbx_strand_id
1 'polypeptide(L)'
;MALVIFGAGGHSKVVGDAAIEAGMNVEGFVDDRVAIDLFGNPVLSTIEAFFTDLRISASRGENKVIDFIVAIGDNVRRKRIFDEAVELGLHPVSVIHPSAHVSMEATVEDGTYVGAEAIINPDAYIGENAIINTRATVEHDCVVGAHAFVAPHALMCGQSRLGAGALLGAHATLSVGTTVGEWSRIGEGAVVKSDIAADVTAVGIPAKVSQ
;
A
#
# COMPACT_ATOMS: atom_id res chain seq x y z
N MET A 1 -15.70 13.48 -2.94
CA MET A 1 -16.18 12.61 -1.86
C MET A 1 -15.19 12.72 -0.72
N ALA A 2 -15.55 12.36 0.51
CA ALA A 2 -14.68 12.48 1.65
C ALA A 2 -13.90 11.17 1.84
N LEU A 3 -12.59 11.26 2.03
CA LEU A 3 -11.69 10.13 2.19
C LEU A 3 -11.57 9.72 3.66
N VAL A 4 -11.83 8.46 3.97
CA VAL A 4 -11.54 7.82 5.25
C VAL A 4 -10.24 7.04 5.16
N ILE A 5 -9.31 7.24 6.10
CA ILE A 5 -8.02 6.56 6.15
C ILE A 5 -8.00 5.55 7.29
N PHE A 6 -7.93 4.27 6.98
CA PHE A 6 -7.77 3.23 8.00
C PHE A 6 -6.33 3.14 8.48
N GLY A 7 -6.12 3.42 9.76
CA GLY A 7 -4.84 3.54 10.45
C GLY A 7 -4.59 4.96 10.92
N ALA A 8 -3.98 5.13 12.10
CA ALA A 8 -3.54 6.41 12.65
C ALA A 8 -2.08 6.34 13.18
N GLY A 9 -1.30 5.41 12.65
CA GLY A 9 0.12 5.21 12.98
C GLY A 9 1.05 6.11 12.15
N GLY A 10 2.35 5.80 12.20
CA GLY A 10 3.38 6.56 11.47
C GLY A 10 3.15 6.60 9.96
N HIS A 11 2.77 5.48 9.34
CA HIS A 11 2.49 5.43 7.90
C HIS A 11 1.26 6.24 7.51
N SER A 12 0.24 6.27 8.37
CA SER A 12 -0.97 7.06 8.11
C SER A 12 -0.71 8.58 8.06
N LYS A 13 0.34 9.05 8.76
CA LYS A 13 0.78 10.45 8.63
C LYS A 13 1.27 10.75 7.22
N VAL A 14 2.04 9.83 6.65
CA VAL A 14 2.60 9.99 5.30
C VAL A 14 1.50 9.89 4.23
N VAL A 15 0.55 8.96 4.40
CA VAL A 15 -0.59 8.82 3.48
C VAL A 15 -1.54 10.00 3.59
N GLY A 16 -1.83 10.48 4.81
CA GLY A 16 -2.70 11.64 5.05
C GLY A 16 -2.11 12.94 4.47
N ASP A 17 -0.82 13.15 4.67
CA ASP A 17 -0.09 14.29 4.09
C ASP A 17 -0.18 14.28 2.56
N ALA A 18 0.14 13.13 1.94
CA ALA A 18 0.04 12.95 0.50
C ALA A 18 -1.39 13.17 -0.04
N ALA A 19 -2.41 12.68 0.68
CA ALA A 19 -3.81 12.90 0.30
C ALA A 19 -4.18 14.39 0.31
N ILE A 20 -3.77 15.12 1.35
CA ILE A 20 -3.99 16.56 1.47
C ILE A 20 -3.25 17.31 0.35
N GLU A 21 -1.97 16.99 0.08
CA GLU A 21 -1.22 17.60 -1.00
C GLU A 21 -1.80 17.30 -2.39
N ALA A 22 -2.41 16.12 -2.55
CA ALA A 22 -3.16 15.76 -3.77
C ALA A 22 -4.54 16.45 -3.87
N GLY A 23 -4.90 17.30 -2.91
CA GLY A 23 -6.19 18.02 -2.89
C GLY A 23 -7.38 17.16 -2.51
N MET A 24 -7.17 15.99 -1.92
CA MET A 24 -8.24 15.12 -1.44
C MET A 24 -8.82 15.66 -0.12
N ASN A 25 -10.14 15.53 0.05
CA ASN A 25 -10.80 15.91 1.30
C ASN A 25 -10.76 14.75 2.29
N VAL A 26 -9.82 14.79 3.24
CA VAL A 26 -9.71 13.78 4.31
C VAL A 26 -10.77 14.05 5.38
N GLU A 27 -11.71 13.12 5.58
CA GLU A 27 -12.75 13.22 6.62
C GLU A 27 -12.20 12.86 7.99
N GLY A 28 -11.30 11.87 8.04
CA GLY A 28 -10.70 11.44 9.28
C GLY A 28 -10.02 10.08 9.18
N PHE A 29 -9.57 9.61 10.33
CA PHE A 29 -8.84 8.35 10.49
C PHE A 29 -9.65 7.34 11.29
N VAL A 30 -9.43 6.06 11.04
CA VAL A 30 -10.06 4.96 11.79
C VAL A 30 -8.95 4.06 12.32
N ASP A 31 -8.76 3.98 13.64
CA ASP A 31 -7.71 3.14 14.28
C ASP A 31 -8.13 2.72 15.68
N ASP A 32 -7.70 1.53 16.09
CA ASP A 32 -8.01 0.96 17.41
C ASP A 32 -7.21 1.61 18.55
N ARG A 33 -6.17 2.33 18.24
CA ARG A 33 -5.13 2.70 19.21
C ARG A 33 -5.20 4.09 19.77
N VAL A 34 -5.86 5.08 19.16
CA VAL A 34 -5.76 6.43 19.72
C VAL A 34 -6.73 7.47 19.15
N ALA A 35 -7.18 8.36 20.03
CA ALA A 35 -7.75 9.66 19.72
C ALA A 35 -6.65 10.73 19.53
N ILE A 36 -5.84 10.64 18.46
CA ILE A 36 -4.95 11.73 18.08
C ILE A 36 -5.47 12.34 16.80
N ASP A 37 -5.69 13.65 16.86
CA ASP A 37 -5.95 14.46 15.69
C ASP A 37 -4.71 14.49 14.80
N LEU A 38 -4.83 14.05 13.55
CA LEU A 38 -3.78 14.09 12.54
C LEU A 38 -4.12 15.18 11.52
N PHE A 39 -3.28 16.20 11.41
CA PHE A 39 -3.47 17.33 10.48
C PHE A 39 -4.80 18.08 10.68
N GLY A 40 -5.31 18.18 11.90
CA GLY A 40 -6.63 18.76 12.18
C GLY A 40 -7.80 17.83 11.84
N ASN A 41 -7.54 16.56 11.49
CA ASN A 41 -8.57 15.57 11.18
C ASN A 41 -8.69 14.55 12.33
N PRO A 42 -9.92 14.27 12.82
CA PRO A 42 -10.13 13.42 13.99
C PRO A 42 -9.89 11.94 13.69
N VAL A 43 -9.62 11.17 14.74
CA VAL A 43 -9.86 9.73 14.73
C VAL A 43 -11.34 9.49 14.99
N LEU A 44 -12.06 9.00 13.98
CA LEU A 44 -13.52 8.91 13.97
C LEU A 44 -14.03 7.82 14.91
N SER A 45 -13.38 6.65 14.89
CA SER A 45 -13.74 5.50 15.71
C SER A 45 -12.67 4.41 15.68
N THR A 46 -12.88 3.31 16.40
CA THR A 46 -12.14 2.06 16.19
C THR A 46 -12.56 1.38 14.89
N ILE A 47 -11.71 0.52 14.32
CA ILE A 47 -12.02 -0.20 13.08
C ILE A 47 -13.29 -1.05 13.24
N GLU A 48 -13.40 -1.78 14.35
CA GLU A 48 -14.57 -2.63 14.66
C GLU A 48 -15.88 -1.80 14.78
N ALA A 49 -15.83 -0.68 15.49
CA ALA A 49 -17.00 0.20 15.64
C ALA A 49 -17.42 0.77 14.28
N PHE A 50 -16.47 1.22 13.47
CA PHE A 50 -16.74 1.75 12.14
C PHE A 50 -17.44 0.73 11.23
N PHE A 51 -16.92 -0.48 11.16
CA PHE A 51 -17.55 -1.55 10.38
C PHE A 51 -18.92 -1.99 10.96
N THR A 52 -19.07 -1.98 12.28
CA THR A 52 -20.37 -2.26 12.92
C THR A 52 -21.42 -1.23 12.52
N ASP A 53 -21.09 0.06 12.57
CA ASP A 53 -21.99 1.14 12.17
C ASP A 53 -22.38 1.03 10.69
N LEU A 54 -21.44 0.65 9.82
CA LEU A 54 -21.75 0.39 8.41
C LEU A 54 -22.72 -0.77 8.21
N ARG A 55 -22.53 -1.90 8.92
CA ARG A 55 -23.46 -3.04 8.85
C ARG A 55 -24.87 -2.67 9.33
N ILE A 56 -24.97 -1.86 10.39
CA ILE A 56 -26.25 -1.35 10.90
C ILE A 56 -26.91 -0.45 9.84
N SER A 57 -26.17 0.49 9.26
CA SER A 57 -26.68 1.39 8.22
C SER A 57 -27.18 0.62 7.00
N ALA A 58 -26.38 -0.36 6.52
CA ALA A 58 -26.76 -1.23 5.40
C ALA A 58 -28.05 -2.01 5.70
N SER A 59 -28.23 -2.53 6.93
CA SER A 59 -29.45 -3.25 7.33
C SER A 59 -30.71 -2.36 7.32
N ARG A 60 -30.53 -1.03 7.37
CA ARG A 60 -31.61 -0.04 7.27
C ARG A 60 -31.83 0.48 5.85
N GLY A 61 -31.05 -0.02 4.87
CA GLY A 61 -31.09 0.43 3.49
C GLY A 61 -30.37 1.78 3.27
N GLU A 62 -29.56 2.22 4.22
CA GLU A 62 -28.77 3.45 4.13
C GLU A 62 -27.41 3.15 3.50
N ASN A 63 -27.32 3.21 2.18
CA ASN A 63 -26.05 3.01 1.48
C ASN A 63 -25.29 4.35 1.38
N LYS A 64 -24.18 4.47 2.10
CA LYS A 64 -23.22 5.57 1.95
C LYS A 64 -22.07 5.14 1.05
N VAL A 65 -21.79 5.93 0.03
CA VAL A 65 -20.54 5.78 -0.74
C VAL A 65 -19.44 6.50 0.04
N ILE A 66 -18.49 5.74 0.56
CA ILE A 66 -17.34 6.25 1.32
C ILE A 66 -16.08 5.82 0.59
N ASP A 67 -15.27 6.79 0.19
CA ASP A 67 -13.95 6.54 -0.36
C ASP A 67 -12.98 6.19 0.78
N PHE A 68 -12.14 5.18 0.57
CA PHE A 68 -11.20 4.78 1.60
C PHE A 68 -9.83 4.36 1.08
N ILE A 69 -8.83 4.42 1.96
CA ILE A 69 -7.52 3.81 1.79
C ILE A 69 -7.05 3.19 3.12
N VAL A 70 -6.26 2.11 3.05
CA VAL A 70 -5.71 1.48 4.25
C VAL A 70 -4.23 1.84 4.41
N ALA A 71 -3.92 2.70 5.37
CA ALA A 71 -2.59 3.23 5.66
C ALA A 71 -1.86 2.44 6.77
N ILE A 72 -1.77 1.13 6.61
CA ILE A 72 -1.16 0.19 7.56
C ILE A 72 -0.01 -0.56 6.87
N GLY A 73 1.19 -0.48 7.44
CA GLY A 73 2.40 -1.09 6.85
C GLY A 73 2.45 -2.62 6.93
N ASP A 74 1.73 -3.25 7.85
CA ASP A 74 1.62 -4.70 7.90
C ASP A 74 0.71 -5.20 6.78
N ASN A 75 1.27 -5.98 5.84
CA ASN A 75 0.55 -6.40 4.63
C ASN A 75 -0.64 -7.31 4.94
N VAL A 76 -0.53 -8.20 5.93
CA VAL A 76 -1.62 -9.12 6.32
C VAL A 76 -2.78 -8.34 6.95
N ARG A 77 -2.46 -7.43 7.87
CA ARG A 77 -3.49 -6.58 8.51
C ARG A 77 -4.11 -5.63 7.50
N ARG A 78 -3.30 -5.03 6.60
CA ARG A 78 -3.79 -4.13 5.54
C ARG A 78 -4.77 -4.85 4.63
N LYS A 79 -4.41 -6.07 4.16
CA LYS A 79 -5.30 -6.90 3.32
C LYS A 79 -6.62 -7.17 4.02
N ARG A 80 -6.59 -7.66 5.27
CA ARG A 80 -7.83 -8.00 6.01
C ARG A 80 -8.78 -6.83 6.10
N ILE A 81 -8.28 -5.63 6.42
CA ILE A 81 -9.11 -4.42 6.55
C ILE A 81 -9.64 -3.98 5.18
N PHE A 82 -8.81 -4.07 4.15
CA PHE A 82 -9.19 -3.74 2.78
C PHE A 82 -10.32 -4.63 2.29
N ASP A 83 -10.17 -5.95 2.42
CA ASP A 83 -11.18 -6.91 1.99
C ASP A 83 -12.53 -6.66 2.70
N GLU A 84 -12.49 -6.49 4.03
CA GLU A 84 -13.70 -6.24 4.84
C GLU A 84 -14.38 -4.91 4.45
N ALA A 85 -13.62 -3.86 4.17
CA ALA A 85 -14.15 -2.59 3.71
C ALA A 85 -14.83 -2.70 2.33
N VAL A 86 -14.20 -3.42 1.40
CA VAL A 86 -14.78 -3.69 0.06
C VAL A 86 -16.05 -4.54 0.17
N GLU A 87 -16.06 -5.60 0.99
CA GLU A 87 -17.24 -6.43 1.24
C GLU A 87 -18.42 -5.62 1.82
N LEU A 88 -18.13 -4.58 2.59
CA LEU A 88 -19.13 -3.66 3.14
C LEU A 88 -19.55 -2.56 2.16
N GLY A 89 -19.03 -2.57 0.92
CA GLY A 89 -19.41 -1.65 -0.14
C GLY A 89 -18.72 -0.29 -0.09
N LEU A 90 -17.62 -0.15 0.66
CA LEU A 90 -16.77 1.04 0.57
C LEU A 90 -16.00 1.03 -0.75
N HIS A 91 -15.67 2.21 -1.25
CA HIS A 91 -14.97 2.41 -2.51
C HIS A 91 -13.47 2.64 -2.28
N PRO A 92 -12.59 1.71 -2.66
CA PRO A 92 -11.15 1.91 -2.51
C PRO A 92 -10.67 2.99 -3.48
N VAL A 93 -9.84 3.92 -3.01
CA VAL A 93 -9.23 4.95 -3.86
C VAL A 93 -7.74 4.99 -3.64
N SER A 94 -7.01 5.25 -4.72
CA SER A 94 -5.56 5.40 -4.64
C SER A 94 -5.16 6.81 -4.22
N VAL A 95 -4.13 6.91 -3.37
CA VAL A 95 -3.51 8.18 -2.98
C VAL A 95 -2.14 8.24 -3.63
N ILE A 96 -1.99 9.15 -4.58
CA ILE A 96 -0.73 9.37 -5.31
C ILE A 96 -0.20 10.75 -4.94
N HIS A 97 0.99 10.78 -4.34
CA HIS A 97 1.64 12.04 -3.98
C HIS A 97 1.92 12.88 -5.24
N PRO A 98 1.67 14.20 -5.23
CA PRO A 98 1.85 15.04 -6.43
C PRO A 98 3.28 15.07 -7.00
N SER A 99 4.29 14.76 -6.18
CA SER A 99 5.68 14.66 -6.65
C SER A 99 6.07 13.27 -7.17
N ALA A 100 5.18 12.28 -7.14
CA ALA A 100 5.45 10.99 -7.73
C ALA A 100 5.41 11.08 -9.26
N HIS A 101 6.26 10.31 -9.93
CA HIS A 101 6.20 10.13 -11.37
C HIS A 101 5.53 8.79 -11.69
N VAL A 102 4.35 8.85 -12.27
CA VAL A 102 3.63 7.66 -12.75
C VAL A 102 3.46 7.78 -14.25
N SER A 103 4.02 6.85 -15.00
CA SER A 103 3.87 6.81 -16.46
C SER A 103 2.39 6.64 -16.85
N MET A 104 1.97 7.27 -17.93
CA MET A 104 0.63 7.08 -18.49
C MET A 104 0.40 5.66 -19.04
N GLU A 105 1.46 4.94 -19.35
CA GLU A 105 1.42 3.54 -19.79
C GLU A 105 1.47 2.55 -18.62
N ALA A 106 1.60 3.02 -17.38
CA ALA A 106 1.55 2.18 -16.20
C ALA A 106 0.10 1.96 -15.74
N THR A 107 -0.17 0.80 -15.15
CA THR A 107 -1.45 0.50 -14.50
C THR A 107 -1.28 0.55 -12.99
N VAL A 108 -2.10 1.34 -12.30
CA VAL A 108 -2.17 1.39 -10.85
C VAL A 108 -3.60 1.09 -10.42
N GLU A 109 -3.79 -0.05 -9.77
CA GLU A 109 -5.10 -0.48 -9.29
C GLU A 109 -5.53 0.28 -8.02
N ASP A 110 -6.81 0.17 -7.68
CA ASP A 110 -7.43 0.92 -6.59
C ASP A 110 -6.88 0.63 -5.20
N GLY A 111 -7.02 1.59 -4.30
CA GLY A 111 -6.56 1.48 -2.91
C GLY A 111 -5.04 1.54 -2.75
N THR A 112 -4.30 1.84 -3.81
CA THR A 112 -2.83 1.89 -3.81
C THR A 112 -2.31 3.21 -3.26
N TYR A 113 -1.24 3.16 -2.47
CA TYR A 113 -0.49 4.34 -2.07
C TYR A 113 0.80 4.48 -2.89
N VAL A 114 1.00 5.66 -3.50
CA VAL A 114 2.24 6.04 -4.19
C VAL A 114 2.83 7.26 -3.50
N GLY A 115 3.97 7.08 -2.86
CA GLY A 115 4.62 8.08 -2.00
C GLY A 115 5.41 9.14 -2.76
N ALA A 116 5.87 10.14 -2.00
CA ALA A 116 6.65 11.24 -2.53
C ALA A 116 7.88 10.76 -3.31
N GLU A 117 8.11 11.38 -4.49
CA GLU A 117 9.24 11.08 -5.39
C GLU A 117 9.35 9.59 -5.80
N ALA A 118 8.30 8.79 -5.64
CA ALA A 118 8.25 7.43 -6.18
C ALA A 118 8.17 7.48 -7.71
N ILE A 119 8.75 6.48 -8.38
CA ILE A 119 8.79 6.38 -9.84
C ILE A 119 8.15 5.07 -10.26
N ILE A 120 7.17 5.14 -11.15
CA ILE A 120 6.53 3.99 -11.80
C ILE A 120 6.65 4.18 -13.31
N ASN A 121 7.46 3.36 -13.95
CA ASN A 121 7.82 3.46 -15.35
C ASN A 121 6.82 2.76 -16.30
N PRO A 122 6.96 2.93 -17.64
CA PRO A 122 6.02 2.36 -18.61
C PRO A 122 5.83 0.85 -18.47
N ASP A 123 4.61 0.39 -18.77
CA ASP A 123 4.21 -1.02 -18.74
C ASP A 123 4.35 -1.70 -17.36
N ALA A 124 4.61 -0.93 -16.29
CA ALA A 124 4.55 -1.45 -14.94
C ALA A 124 3.08 -1.65 -14.49
N TYR A 125 2.81 -2.76 -13.83
CA TYR A 125 1.52 -3.07 -13.22
C TYR A 125 1.64 -3.08 -11.70
N ILE A 126 0.81 -2.28 -11.05
CA ILE A 126 0.70 -2.20 -9.59
C ILE A 126 -0.68 -2.69 -9.17
N GLY A 127 -0.74 -3.80 -8.46
CA GLY A 127 -1.98 -4.40 -7.97
C GLY A 127 -2.62 -3.60 -6.84
N GLU A 128 -3.89 -3.90 -6.59
CA GLU A 128 -4.72 -3.22 -5.59
C GLU A 128 -4.10 -3.20 -4.19
N ASN A 129 -4.41 -2.15 -3.43
CA ASN A 129 -3.98 -2.00 -2.05
C ASN A 129 -2.45 -2.18 -1.84
N ALA A 130 -1.65 -1.96 -2.88
CA ALA A 130 -0.20 -1.98 -2.80
C ALA A 130 0.35 -0.66 -2.21
N ILE A 131 1.59 -0.71 -1.75
CA ILE A 131 2.33 0.47 -1.28
C ILE A 131 3.61 0.60 -2.11
N ILE A 132 3.74 1.70 -2.86
CA ILE A 132 4.97 2.14 -3.50
C ILE A 132 5.46 3.35 -2.71
N ASN A 133 6.35 3.12 -1.77
CA ASN A 133 6.65 4.11 -0.74
C ASN A 133 7.64 5.19 -1.25
N THR A 134 7.95 6.15 -0.40
CA THR A 134 8.80 7.31 -0.69
C THR A 134 10.07 6.92 -1.46
N ARG A 135 10.28 7.54 -2.64
CA ARG A 135 11.43 7.30 -3.51
C ARG A 135 11.64 5.86 -3.97
N ALA A 136 10.64 5.00 -3.84
CA ALA A 136 10.70 3.68 -4.43
C ALA A 136 10.65 3.78 -5.95
N THR A 137 11.36 2.90 -6.64
CA THR A 137 11.40 2.86 -8.11
C THR A 137 10.92 1.51 -8.59
N VAL A 138 9.91 1.54 -9.46
CA VAL A 138 9.40 0.38 -10.20
C VAL A 138 9.69 0.63 -11.67
N GLU A 139 10.66 -0.09 -12.21
CA GLU A 139 11.09 0.05 -13.59
C GLU A 139 10.07 -0.57 -14.57
N HIS A 140 10.33 -0.38 -15.89
CA HIS A 140 9.48 -0.84 -16.98
C HIS A 140 9.18 -2.35 -16.93
N ASP A 141 7.99 -2.76 -17.36
CA ASP A 141 7.53 -4.16 -17.43
C ASP A 141 7.50 -4.89 -16.06
N CYS A 142 7.62 -4.18 -14.96
CA CYS A 142 7.56 -4.76 -13.61
C CYS A 142 6.14 -5.10 -13.19
N VAL A 143 6.00 -6.10 -12.33
CA VAL A 143 4.71 -6.45 -11.71
C VAL A 143 4.84 -6.40 -10.19
N VAL A 144 4.03 -5.57 -9.56
CA VAL A 144 3.81 -5.54 -8.11
C VAL A 144 2.45 -6.15 -7.83
N GLY A 145 2.41 -7.27 -7.12
CA GLY A 145 1.16 -7.97 -6.79
C GLY A 145 0.28 -7.19 -5.80
N ALA A 146 -0.99 -7.56 -5.73
CA ALA A 146 -1.93 -6.98 -4.79
C ALA A 146 -1.41 -7.05 -3.34
N HIS A 147 -1.68 -6.02 -2.54
CA HIS A 147 -1.25 -5.91 -1.15
C HIS A 147 0.28 -5.96 -0.92
N ALA A 148 1.11 -5.90 -1.96
CA ALA A 148 2.56 -5.88 -1.80
C ALA A 148 3.06 -4.53 -1.28
N PHE A 149 4.30 -4.52 -0.79
CA PHE A 149 4.90 -3.31 -0.24
C PHE A 149 6.33 -3.12 -0.77
N VAL A 150 6.53 -2.12 -1.61
CA VAL A 150 7.84 -1.63 -2.03
C VAL A 150 8.24 -0.50 -1.08
N ALA A 151 9.18 -0.79 -0.18
CA ALA A 151 9.56 0.10 0.92
C ALA A 151 10.38 1.32 0.43
N PRO A 152 10.61 2.32 1.28
CA PRO A 152 11.34 3.52 0.87
C PRO A 152 12.68 3.24 0.19
N HIS A 153 12.94 3.90 -0.93
CA HIS A 153 14.16 3.75 -1.75
C HIS A 153 14.41 2.34 -2.29
N ALA A 154 13.47 1.42 -2.22
CA ALA A 154 13.63 0.10 -2.85
C ALA A 154 13.54 0.23 -4.37
N LEU A 155 14.26 -0.64 -5.08
CA LEU A 155 14.36 -0.64 -6.53
C LEU A 155 13.93 -1.99 -7.10
N MET A 156 12.99 -1.96 -8.01
CA MET A 156 12.64 -3.07 -8.88
C MET A 156 13.20 -2.79 -10.28
N CYS A 157 14.24 -3.52 -10.69
CA CYS A 157 14.79 -3.42 -12.04
C CYS A 157 13.82 -4.03 -13.07
N GLY A 158 13.95 -3.61 -14.32
CA GLY A 158 13.01 -3.98 -15.39
C GLY A 158 12.63 -5.45 -15.44
N GLN A 159 11.36 -5.74 -15.76
CA GLN A 159 10.77 -7.08 -15.88
C GLN A 159 10.76 -7.91 -14.59
N SER A 160 11.10 -7.31 -13.42
CA SER A 160 11.05 -8.03 -12.15
C SER A 160 9.63 -8.12 -11.60
N ARG A 161 9.40 -9.10 -10.70
CA ARG A 161 8.08 -9.37 -10.13
C ARG A 161 8.15 -9.49 -8.61
N LEU A 162 7.27 -8.76 -7.94
CA LEU A 162 7.03 -8.87 -6.50
C LEU A 162 5.64 -9.47 -6.29
N GLY A 163 5.54 -10.67 -5.71
CA GLY A 163 4.29 -11.40 -5.52
C GLY A 163 3.32 -10.69 -4.58
N ALA A 164 2.06 -11.13 -4.61
CA ALA A 164 1.02 -10.57 -3.75
C ALA A 164 1.41 -10.64 -2.26
N GLY A 165 1.14 -9.59 -1.50
CA GLY A 165 1.48 -9.52 -0.08
C GLY A 165 2.98 -9.50 0.25
N ALA A 166 3.87 -9.59 -0.73
CA ALA A 166 5.31 -9.60 -0.46
C ALA A 166 5.83 -8.20 -0.07
N LEU A 167 6.92 -8.19 0.67
CA LEU A 167 7.61 -6.97 1.12
C LEU A 167 9.02 -6.90 0.51
N LEU A 168 9.30 -5.83 -0.23
CA LEU A 168 10.65 -5.44 -0.61
C LEU A 168 11.15 -4.37 0.36
N GLY A 169 12.08 -4.71 1.22
CA GLY A 169 12.61 -3.87 2.31
C GLY A 169 13.26 -2.58 1.81
N ALA A 170 13.41 -1.61 2.70
CA ALA A 170 14.01 -0.32 2.34
C ALA A 170 15.41 -0.51 1.71
N HIS A 171 15.69 0.25 0.63
CA HIS A 171 16.93 0.13 -0.14
C HIS A 171 17.24 -1.27 -0.71
N ALA A 172 16.29 -2.22 -0.67
CA ALA A 172 16.49 -3.51 -1.33
C ALA A 172 16.34 -3.38 -2.84
N THR A 173 17.00 -4.28 -3.57
CA THR A 173 16.98 -4.28 -5.03
C THR A 173 16.57 -5.64 -5.56
N LEU A 174 15.58 -5.68 -6.47
CA LEU A 174 15.30 -6.81 -7.34
C LEU A 174 16.06 -6.62 -8.65
N SER A 175 16.90 -7.59 -9.01
CA SER A 175 17.60 -7.58 -10.29
C SER A 175 16.64 -7.81 -11.47
N VAL A 176 17.08 -7.44 -12.67
CA VAL A 176 16.29 -7.58 -13.91
C VAL A 176 15.73 -9.00 -14.04
N GLY A 177 14.42 -9.10 -14.30
CA GLY A 177 13.71 -10.36 -14.57
C GLY A 177 13.57 -11.31 -13.37
N THR A 178 14.01 -10.92 -12.15
CA THR A 178 13.86 -11.79 -10.97
C THR A 178 12.46 -11.72 -10.37
N THR A 179 12.03 -12.82 -9.75
CA THR A 179 10.73 -12.96 -9.10
C THR A 179 10.90 -13.20 -7.60
N VAL A 180 10.13 -12.46 -6.80
CA VAL A 180 9.92 -12.76 -5.38
C VAL A 180 8.50 -13.29 -5.21
N GLY A 181 8.37 -14.49 -4.63
CA GLY A 181 7.09 -15.16 -4.41
C GLY A 181 6.21 -14.43 -3.40
N GLU A 182 4.93 -14.79 -3.43
CA GLU A 182 3.90 -14.20 -2.57
C GLU A 182 4.27 -14.28 -1.09
N TRP A 183 3.87 -13.28 -0.32
CA TRP A 183 4.03 -13.18 1.14
C TRP A 183 5.47 -13.26 1.64
N SER A 184 6.46 -13.29 0.75
CA SER A 184 7.87 -13.28 1.11
C SER A 184 8.32 -11.89 1.56
N ARG A 185 9.38 -11.88 2.37
CA ARG A 185 9.97 -10.66 2.92
C ARG A 185 11.43 -10.56 2.50
N ILE A 186 11.76 -9.50 1.77
CA ILE A 186 13.15 -9.16 1.43
C ILE A 186 13.62 -8.11 2.44
N GLY A 187 14.68 -8.42 3.16
CA GLY A 187 15.25 -7.53 4.17
C GLY A 187 15.83 -6.25 3.57
N GLU A 188 15.98 -5.24 4.42
CA GLU A 188 16.49 -3.93 4.04
C GLU A 188 17.90 -4.05 3.43
N GLY A 189 18.16 -3.31 2.34
CA GLY A 189 19.45 -3.30 1.65
C GLY A 189 19.83 -4.61 0.94
N ALA A 190 18.97 -5.61 0.92
CA ALA A 190 19.25 -6.88 0.25
C ALA A 190 19.24 -6.73 -1.28
N VAL A 191 20.03 -7.56 -1.98
CA VAL A 191 20.05 -7.61 -3.44
C VAL A 191 19.65 -9.00 -3.92
N VAL A 192 18.43 -9.08 -4.49
CA VAL A 192 17.88 -10.32 -5.07
C VAL A 192 18.44 -10.51 -6.47
N LYS A 193 19.20 -11.58 -6.67
CA LYS A 193 19.84 -11.93 -7.96
C LYS A 193 19.27 -13.19 -8.61
N SER A 194 18.40 -13.90 -7.93
CA SER A 194 17.70 -15.09 -8.40
C SER A 194 16.34 -15.17 -7.73
N ASP A 195 15.45 -15.93 -8.32
CA ASP A 195 14.08 -16.06 -7.80
C ASP A 195 14.04 -16.53 -6.35
N ILE A 196 13.13 -15.96 -5.60
CA ILE A 196 12.85 -16.28 -4.21
C ILE A 196 11.45 -16.91 -4.13
N ALA A 197 11.36 -18.06 -3.44
CA ALA A 197 10.09 -18.76 -3.26
C ALA A 197 9.09 -17.93 -2.42
N ALA A 198 7.81 -18.35 -2.41
CA ALA A 198 6.79 -17.77 -1.56
C ALA A 198 7.02 -18.08 -0.07
N ASP A 199 6.44 -17.24 0.81
CA ASP A 199 6.40 -17.42 2.27
C ASP A 199 7.78 -17.56 2.97
N VAL A 200 8.80 -16.92 2.42
CA VAL A 200 10.15 -16.94 3.02
C VAL A 200 10.66 -15.53 3.33
N THR A 201 11.65 -15.46 4.22
CA THR A 201 12.43 -14.25 4.43
C THR A 201 13.82 -14.42 3.80
N ALA A 202 14.26 -13.46 2.98
CA ALA A 202 15.59 -13.46 2.38
C ALA A 202 16.33 -12.16 2.66
N VAL A 203 17.62 -12.26 3.02
CA VAL A 203 18.45 -11.12 3.40
C VAL A 203 19.84 -11.19 2.79
N GLY A 204 20.53 -10.07 2.71
CA GLY A 204 21.94 -9.97 2.32
C GLY A 204 22.20 -9.69 0.85
N ILE A 205 23.48 -9.69 0.45
CA ILE A 205 23.99 -9.41 -0.88
C ILE A 205 24.95 -10.53 -1.30
N PRO A 206 24.53 -11.47 -2.18
CA PRO A 206 23.17 -11.66 -2.70
C PRO A 206 22.19 -12.12 -1.61
N ALA A 207 20.91 -11.82 -1.81
CA ALA A 207 19.85 -12.24 -0.89
C ALA A 207 19.77 -13.77 -0.82
N LYS A 208 19.72 -14.30 0.39
CA LYS A 208 19.55 -15.72 0.70
C LYS A 208 18.45 -15.91 1.72
N VAL A 209 17.69 -16.99 1.57
CA VAL A 209 16.65 -17.35 2.53
C VAL A 209 17.30 -17.52 3.91
N SER A 210 16.78 -16.80 4.89
CA SER A 210 17.20 -16.95 6.30
C SER A 210 16.50 -18.18 6.90
N GLN A 211 17.26 -18.95 7.63
CA GLN A 211 16.73 -20.09 8.39
C GLN A 211 15.93 -19.60 9.60
#